data_a64cc56cfdf292132b37fcfe24957add
#
_entry.id   a64cc56cfdf292132b37fcfe24957add
#
_cell.length_a   1.000
_cell.length_b   1.000
_cell.length_c   1.000
_cell.angle_alpha   90.00
_cell.angle_beta   90.00
_cell.angle_gamma   90.00
#
_symmetry.space_group_name_H-M   'P 1'
#
loop_
_entity.id
_entity.type
_entity.pdbx_description
1 polymer ?
#
loop_
_entity_poly.entity_id
_entity_poly.type
_entity_poly.pdbx_seq_one_letter_code
_entity_poly.pdbx_strand_id
1 'polypeptide(L)'
;MDMNYIGRFAPSPTGRLHIGSLLTALASYADARAAGGRWLLRMEDLDPPREMSGAADDILRTLEAFGFEWDGAVEYQSRRHDVYAEALGRLKAAGLVYPCYCSRREWQGAARQGADGFVYNGRCRNPALRPSESGRPPAWRLRVPEGEVAFDDAVVGRYAQDLARDIGDFVLLRADGFWAYQLAVVADDAAQGVTHVVRGQDLLVSTPRQIWLQHCLNVPTPQYAHLPLLVNRHRQKWSKQTLAPALDLSRREALLRQVSSYLNLPPAPDVDKPKDLLDWAAANWRLDKVPGGAVCTEGAETDEAV
;
A
#
# COMPACT_ATOMS: atom_id res chain seq x y z
N MET A 1 19.67 15.06 -11.86
CA MET A 1 18.34 14.47 -11.98
C MET A 1 18.56 12.97 -12.09
N ASP A 2 18.05 12.22 -11.15
CA ASP A 2 18.19 10.77 -11.16
C ASP A 2 17.17 10.21 -12.17
N MET A 3 17.62 9.99 -13.41
CA MET A 3 16.78 9.47 -14.50
C MET A 3 16.19 8.09 -14.23
N ASN A 4 16.41 7.56 -13.04
CA ASN A 4 16.00 6.22 -12.65
C ASN A 4 14.83 6.21 -11.64
N TYR A 5 14.23 7.38 -11.32
CA TYR A 5 13.09 7.41 -10.41
C TYR A 5 11.84 6.80 -11.07
N ILE A 6 11.31 5.75 -10.48
CA ILE A 6 10.04 5.14 -10.86
C ILE A 6 9.18 5.01 -9.59
N GLY A 7 8.18 5.90 -9.49
CA GLY A 7 7.16 5.86 -8.45
C GLY A 7 5.87 5.22 -8.97
N ARG A 8 4.92 4.98 -8.06
CA ARG A 8 3.60 4.48 -8.45
C ARG A 8 2.50 4.93 -7.48
N PHE A 9 1.28 5.04 -8.01
CA PHE A 9 0.05 5.04 -7.22
C PHE A 9 -0.68 3.71 -7.45
N ALA A 10 -1.08 3.03 -6.36
CA ALA A 10 -1.58 1.67 -6.43
C ALA A 10 -2.89 1.52 -5.62
N PRO A 11 -4.02 2.08 -6.11
CA PRO A 11 -5.30 2.00 -5.42
C PRO A 11 -5.97 0.63 -5.61
N SER A 12 -6.65 0.15 -4.54
CA SER A 12 -7.56 -1.00 -4.64
C SER A 12 -8.97 -0.52 -5.02
N PRO A 13 -9.64 -1.15 -6.01
CA PRO A 13 -10.95 -0.73 -6.51
C PRO A 13 -12.10 -1.19 -5.58
N THR A 14 -11.97 -0.90 -4.29
CA THR A 14 -12.94 -1.24 -3.24
C THR A 14 -13.93 -0.09 -2.96
N GLY A 15 -14.05 0.86 -3.87
CA GLY A 15 -14.92 2.04 -3.82
C GLY A 15 -14.23 3.29 -4.37
N ARG A 16 -14.92 4.41 -4.33
CA ARG A 16 -14.47 5.71 -4.83
C ARG A 16 -13.26 6.23 -4.05
N LEU A 17 -12.46 7.09 -4.71
CA LEU A 17 -11.35 7.78 -4.04
C LEU A 17 -11.89 8.79 -3.01
N HIS A 18 -11.15 8.94 -1.92
CA HIS A 18 -11.40 9.89 -0.84
C HIS A 18 -10.18 10.80 -0.63
N ILE A 19 -10.28 11.78 0.26
CA ILE A 19 -9.22 12.78 0.45
C ILE A 19 -7.86 12.17 0.83
N GLY A 20 -7.83 11.07 1.58
CA GLY A 20 -6.59 10.36 1.89
C GLY A 20 -5.96 9.69 0.65
N SER A 21 -6.79 9.20 -0.28
CA SER A 21 -6.33 8.68 -1.56
C SER A 21 -5.76 9.81 -2.43
N LEU A 22 -6.42 10.97 -2.46
CA LEU A 22 -5.95 12.15 -3.19
C LEU A 22 -4.61 12.65 -2.63
N LEU A 23 -4.45 12.69 -1.31
CA LEU A 23 -3.18 13.06 -0.67
C LEU A 23 -2.06 12.12 -1.12
N THR A 24 -2.31 10.81 -1.14
CA THR A 24 -1.32 9.82 -1.57
C THR A 24 -1.02 9.92 -3.06
N ALA A 25 -2.04 10.15 -3.90
CA ALA A 25 -1.85 10.37 -5.33
C ALA A 25 -1.01 11.61 -5.59
N LEU A 26 -1.35 12.75 -4.97
CA LEU A 26 -0.61 14.01 -5.12
C LEU A 26 0.84 13.87 -4.66
N ALA A 27 1.09 13.31 -3.48
CA ALA A 27 2.43 13.18 -2.94
C ALA A 27 3.31 12.27 -3.81
N SER A 28 2.81 11.09 -4.20
CA SER A 28 3.56 10.16 -5.04
C SER A 28 3.81 10.70 -6.45
N TYR A 29 2.85 11.47 -7.00
CA TYR A 29 2.99 12.16 -8.28
C TYR A 29 4.04 13.26 -8.21
N ALA A 30 3.92 14.15 -7.22
CA ALA A 30 4.82 15.28 -7.04
C ALA A 30 6.26 14.81 -6.79
N ASP A 31 6.46 13.76 -5.99
CA ASP A 31 7.77 13.19 -5.72
C ASP A 31 8.42 12.63 -7.00
N ALA A 32 7.66 11.90 -7.81
CA ALA A 32 8.14 11.38 -9.08
C ALA A 32 8.46 12.49 -10.08
N ARG A 33 7.57 13.48 -10.23
CA ARG A 33 7.74 14.58 -11.20
C ARG A 33 8.84 15.54 -10.78
N ALA A 34 9.00 15.83 -9.49
CA ALA A 34 10.11 16.64 -8.98
C ALA A 34 11.47 16.02 -9.28
N ALA A 35 11.56 14.70 -9.25
CA ALA A 35 12.77 13.95 -9.63
C ALA A 35 12.97 13.83 -11.15
N GLY A 36 12.03 14.28 -11.98
CA GLY A 36 12.03 14.07 -13.44
C GLY A 36 11.81 12.61 -13.83
N GLY A 37 11.19 11.82 -12.93
CA GLY A 37 10.96 10.40 -13.07
C GLY A 37 9.57 10.03 -13.63
N ARG A 38 9.29 8.73 -13.64
CA ARG A 38 8.02 8.16 -14.07
C ARG A 38 7.09 7.92 -12.89
N TRP A 39 5.81 8.11 -13.10
CA TRP A 39 4.75 7.80 -12.16
C TRP A 39 3.77 6.81 -12.77
N LEU A 40 3.78 5.58 -12.25
CA LEU A 40 2.98 4.47 -12.75
C LEU A 40 1.64 4.37 -12.02
N LEU A 41 0.67 3.77 -12.68
CA LEU A 41 -0.64 3.47 -12.09
C LEU A 41 -0.91 1.96 -12.12
N ARG A 42 -1.26 1.40 -10.95
CA ARG A 42 -1.60 -0.02 -10.81
C ARG A 42 -2.90 -0.19 -10.03
N MET A 43 -3.86 -0.94 -10.58
CA MET A 43 -5.08 -1.36 -9.87
C MET A 43 -4.80 -2.62 -9.07
N GLU A 44 -4.96 -2.53 -7.75
CA GLU A 44 -4.78 -3.68 -6.84
C GLU A 44 -6.12 -4.39 -6.64
N ASP A 45 -6.52 -5.16 -7.65
CA ASP A 45 -7.80 -5.86 -7.84
C ASP A 45 -7.66 -7.39 -7.63
N LEU A 46 -7.08 -7.80 -6.49
CA LEU A 46 -6.88 -9.21 -6.11
C LEU A 46 -7.83 -9.73 -5.02
N ASP A 47 -8.77 -8.92 -4.59
CA ASP A 47 -9.73 -9.29 -3.56
C ASP A 47 -11.18 -9.11 -4.05
N PRO A 48 -11.63 -9.97 -4.98
CA PRO A 48 -12.96 -9.85 -5.59
C PRO A 48 -14.12 -9.66 -4.61
N PRO A 49 -14.12 -10.29 -3.42
CA PRO A 49 -15.18 -10.05 -2.42
C PRO A 49 -15.29 -8.61 -1.92
N ARG A 50 -14.21 -7.81 -2.00
CA ARG A 50 -14.19 -6.41 -1.57
C ARG A 50 -14.24 -5.43 -2.73
N GLU A 51 -14.08 -5.89 -3.96
CA GLU A 51 -14.14 -5.04 -5.14
C GLU A 51 -15.57 -4.56 -5.42
N MET A 52 -15.67 -3.32 -5.87
CA MET A 52 -16.94 -2.75 -6.31
C MET A 52 -16.94 -2.62 -7.83
N SER A 53 -17.99 -3.14 -8.45
CA SER A 53 -18.16 -3.03 -9.90
C SER A 53 -18.06 -1.57 -10.36
N GLY A 54 -17.24 -1.33 -11.40
CA GLY A 54 -17.01 0.00 -11.97
C GLY A 54 -16.08 0.90 -11.14
N ALA A 55 -15.59 0.46 -9.97
CA ALA A 55 -14.72 1.30 -9.14
C ALA A 55 -13.36 1.58 -9.78
N ALA A 56 -12.79 0.63 -10.53
CA ALA A 56 -11.54 0.86 -11.25
C ALA A 56 -11.69 1.99 -12.28
N ASP A 57 -12.74 1.97 -13.08
CA ASP A 57 -13.02 3.02 -14.07
C ASP A 57 -13.33 4.37 -13.40
N ASP A 58 -14.03 4.35 -12.26
CA ASP A 58 -14.31 5.57 -11.49
C ASP A 58 -13.01 6.19 -10.93
N ILE A 59 -12.08 5.36 -10.47
CA ILE A 59 -10.74 5.79 -10.03
C ILE A 59 -9.99 6.47 -11.17
N LEU A 60 -9.95 5.86 -12.36
CA LEU A 60 -9.26 6.42 -13.53
C LEU A 60 -9.87 7.76 -13.93
N ARG A 61 -11.20 7.82 -14.11
CA ARG A 61 -11.90 9.08 -14.44
C ARG A 61 -11.67 10.15 -13.38
N THR A 62 -11.63 9.78 -12.11
CA THR A 62 -11.35 10.72 -11.03
C THR A 62 -9.95 11.28 -11.12
N LEU A 63 -8.92 10.44 -11.33
CA LEU A 63 -7.55 10.90 -11.49
C LEU A 63 -7.39 11.82 -12.71
N GLU A 64 -7.98 11.46 -13.85
CA GLU A 64 -8.00 12.29 -15.06
C GLU A 64 -8.68 13.64 -14.81
N ALA A 65 -9.82 13.65 -14.13
CA ALA A 65 -10.54 14.87 -13.78
C ALA A 65 -9.72 15.79 -12.87
N PHE A 66 -8.85 15.24 -12.02
CA PHE A 66 -7.88 15.99 -11.21
C PHE A 66 -6.61 16.38 -11.98
N GLY A 67 -6.48 16.01 -13.25
CA GLY A 67 -5.35 16.35 -14.12
C GLY A 67 -4.12 15.47 -13.94
N PHE A 68 -4.22 14.33 -13.25
CA PHE A 68 -3.12 13.39 -13.15
C PHE A 68 -2.85 12.69 -14.49
N GLU A 69 -1.57 12.58 -14.82
CA GLU A 69 -1.07 11.88 -16.00
C GLU A 69 -0.06 10.84 -15.56
N TRP A 70 -0.31 9.57 -15.88
CA TRP A 70 0.58 8.46 -15.56
C TRP A 70 1.35 7.98 -16.79
N ASP A 71 2.47 7.31 -16.54
CA ASP A 71 3.37 6.83 -17.58
C ASP A 71 3.06 5.37 -17.92
N GLY A 72 2.83 5.09 -19.18
CA GLY A 72 2.57 3.74 -19.68
C GLY A 72 1.13 3.27 -19.45
N ALA A 73 0.93 1.97 -19.59
CA ALA A 73 -0.38 1.36 -19.38
C ALA A 73 -0.69 1.19 -17.89
N VAL A 74 -1.99 1.21 -17.56
CA VAL A 74 -2.45 0.83 -16.23
C VAL A 74 -2.31 -0.67 -16.06
N GLU A 75 -1.56 -1.10 -15.04
CA GLU A 75 -1.45 -2.50 -14.67
C GLU A 75 -2.62 -2.92 -13.77
N TYR A 76 -3.12 -4.14 -14.00
CA TYR A 76 -4.16 -4.76 -13.18
C TYR A 76 -3.62 -6.03 -12.56
N GLN A 77 -3.64 -6.14 -11.25
CA GLN A 77 -3.09 -7.31 -10.53
C GLN A 77 -3.84 -8.61 -10.89
N SER A 78 -5.13 -8.54 -11.16
CA SER A 78 -5.95 -9.68 -11.61
C SER A 78 -5.47 -10.33 -12.91
N ARG A 79 -4.63 -9.66 -13.68
CA ARG A 79 -4.05 -10.16 -14.95
C ARG A 79 -2.64 -10.71 -14.78
N ARG A 80 -2.12 -10.80 -13.55
CA ARG A 80 -0.69 -11.09 -13.28
C ARG A 80 -0.46 -12.36 -12.46
N HIS A 81 -1.42 -13.27 -12.47
CA HIS A 81 -1.35 -14.52 -11.72
C HIS A 81 -0.08 -15.33 -12.01
N ASP A 82 0.41 -15.34 -13.25
CA ASP A 82 1.62 -16.06 -13.65
C ASP A 82 2.88 -15.47 -12.97
N VAL A 83 2.97 -14.15 -12.83
CA VAL A 83 4.07 -13.47 -12.13
C VAL A 83 4.12 -13.89 -10.66
N TYR A 84 2.96 -13.98 -10.02
CA TYR A 84 2.89 -14.39 -8.60
C TYR A 84 3.16 -15.88 -8.43
N ALA A 85 2.70 -16.71 -9.38
CA ALA A 85 2.98 -18.14 -9.40
C ALA A 85 4.48 -18.41 -9.56
N GLU A 86 5.16 -17.68 -10.45
CA GLU A 86 6.60 -17.76 -10.65
C GLU A 86 7.35 -17.34 -9.36
N ALA A 87 7.00 -16.19 -8.76
CA ALA A 87 7.61 -15.71 -7.53
C ALA A 87 7.45 -16.75 -6.39
N LEU A 88 6.25 -17.30 -6.20
CA LEU A 88 6.01 -18.35 -5.22
C LEU A 88 6.80 -19.63 -5.56
N GLY A 89 6.93 -19.99 -6.84
CA GLY A 89 7.72 -21.11 -7.32
C GLY A 89 9.21 -20.99 -6.94
N ARG A 90 9.80 -19.80 -7.13
CA ARG A 90 11.17 -19.49 -6.71
C ARG A 90 11.35 -19.67 -5.20
N LEU A 91 10.43 -19.15 -4.40
CA LEU A 91 10.47 -19.29 -2.93
C LEU A 91 10.31 -20.77 -2.48
N LYS A 92 9.50 -21.56 -3.19
CA LYS A 92 9.35 -23.01 -2.95
C LYS A 92 10.66 -23.74 -3.24
N ALA A 93 11.27 -23.48 -4.38
CA ALA A 93 12.54 -24.07 -4.78
C ALA A 93 13.67 -23.76 -3.79
N ALA A 94 13.65 -22.53 -3.21
CA ALA A 94 14.61 -22.11 -2.19
C ALA A 94 14.29 -22.65 -0.77
N GLY A 95 13.18 -23.38 -0.57
CA GLY A 95 12.77 -23.90 0.75
C GLY A 95 12.32 -22.84 1.75
N LEU A 96 12.06 -21.61 1.29
CA LEU A 96 11.71 -20.46 2.12
C LEU A 96 10.23 -20.42 2.50
N VAL A 97 9.40 -21.19 1.83
CA VAL A 97 7.96 -21.30 2.11
C VAL A 97 7.57 -22.73 2.46
N TYR A 98 6.44 -22.87 3.11
CA TYR A 98 5.89 -24.18 3.46
C TYR A 98 4.36 -24.17 3.42
N PRO A 99 3.70 -25.35 3.20
CA PRO A 99 2.26 -25.46 3.23
C PRO A 99 1.73 -25.41 4.66
N CYS A 100 0.65 -24.66 4.86
CA CYS A 100 -0.05 -24.54 6.14
C CYS A 100 -1.50 -24.97 5.98
N TYR A 101 -1.89 -26.03 6.68
CA TYR A 101 -3.23 -26.60 6.66
C TYR A 101 -4.11 -26.14 7.83
N CYS A 102 -3.58 -25.29 8.73
CA CYS A 102 -4.33 -24.76 9.85
C CYS A 102 -5.46 -23.85 9.37
N SER A 103 -6.67 -24.07 9.88
CA SER A 103 -7.72 -23.06 9.80
C SER A 103 -7.37 -21.83 10.67
N ARG A 104 -7.99 -20.68 10.37
CA ARG A 104 -7.79 -19.46 11.18
C ARG A 104 -8.13 -19.70 12.65
N ARG A 105 -9.22 -20.42 12.93
CA ARG A 105 -9.67 -20.75 14.30
C ARG A 105 -8.67 -21.59 15.07
N GLU A 106 -8.03 -22.58 14.43
CA GLU A 106 -7.09 -23.49 15.09
C GLU A 106 -5.81 -22.82 15.59
N TRP A 107 -5.30 -21.83 14.84
CA TRP A 107 -4.05 -21.19 15.24
C TRP A 107 -4.27 -19.88 16.03
N GLN A 108 -5.37 -19.18 15.81
CA GLN A 108 -5.65 -17.92 16.53
C GLN A 108 -6.02 -18.12 18.00
N GLY A 109 -6.64 -19.25 18.35
CA GLY A 109 -7.05 -19.53 19.74
C GLY A 109 -5.90 -19.58 20.74
N ALA A 110 -4.67 -19.88 20.27
CA ALA A 110 -3.45 -19.89 21.10
C ALA A 110 -2.43 -18.84 20.63
N ALA A 111 -2.81 -17.94 19.75
CA ALA A 111 -1.92 -16.96 19.15
C ALA A 111 -1.82 -15.71 20.03
N ARG A 112 -0.60 -15.16 20.10
CA ARG A 112 -0.35 -13.87 20.72
C ARG A 112 -0.81 -12.73 19.79
N GLN A 113 -1.31 -11.66 20.36
CA GLN A 113 -1.58 -10.41 19.65
C GLN A 113 -0.24 -9.75 19.27
N GLY A 114 -0.07 -9.39 18.02
CA GLY A 114 1.08 -8.67 17.50
C GLY A 114 0.72 -7.27 16.98
N ALA A 115 1.65 -6.66 16.27
CA ALA A 115 1.51 -5.30 15.74
C ALA A 115 0.42 -5.17 14.65
N ASP A 116 0.15 -6.27 13.91
CA ASP A 116 -0.81 -6.31 12.80
C ASP A 116 -1.71 -7.55 12.91
N GLY A 117 -2.36 -7.70 14.07
CA GLY A 117 -3.22 -8.83 14.36
C GLY A 117 -2.51 -9.99 15.08
N PHE A 118 -3.01 -11.21 14.89
CA PHE A 118 -2.48 -12.37 15.60
C PHE A 118 -1.18 -12.89 14.98
N VAL A 119 -0.18 -13.15 15.83
CA VAL A 119 1.11 -13.73 15.43
C VAL A 119 0.96 -15.23 15.20
N TYR A 120 1.29 -15.70 13.99
CA TYR A 120 1.26 -17.13 13.70
C TYR A 120 2.40 -17.87 14.42
N ASN A 121 2.06 -18.92 15.16
CA ASN A 121 2.97 -19.69 16.04
C ASN A 121 3.93 -20.63 15.33
N GLY A 122 3.96 -20.66 14.00
CA GLY A 122 4.88 -21.52 13.24
C GLY A 122 4.54 -23.02 13.22
N ARG A 123 3.39 -23.46 13.74
CA ARG A 123 3.03 -24.89 13.90
C ARG A 123 3.34 -25.73 12.65
N CYS A 124 2.96 -25.24 11.46
CA CYS A 124 3.17 -26.00 10.23
C CYS A 124 4.61 -25.91 9.66
N ARG A 125 5.53 -25.15 10.31
CA ARG A 125 6.97 -25.22 9.96
C ARG A 125 7.49 -26.65 10.13
N ASN A 126 7.05 -27.33 11.21
CA ASN A 126 7.38 -28.74 11.44
C ASN A 126 6.33 -29.63 10.76
N PRO A 127 6.73 -30.45 9.75
CA PRO A 127 5.81 -31.34 9.06
C PRO A 127 5.07 -32.30 10.00
N ALA A 128 5.71 -32.76 11.09
CA ALA A 128 5.11 -33.68 12.05
C ALA A 128 3.97 -33.06 12.88
N LEU A 129 3.91 -31.74 12.96
CA LEU A 129 2.87 -30.99 13.69
C LEU A 129 1.75 -30.47 12.79
N ARG A 130 1.84 -30.71 11.48
CA ARG A 130 0.79 -30.30 10.55
C ARG A 130 -0.50 -31.04 10.82
N PRO A 131 -1.66 -30.38 10.79
CA PRO A 131 -2.93 -31.06 10.74
C PRO A 131 -2.96 -32.03 9.53
N SER A 132 -3.68 -33.13 9.65
CA SER A 132 -3.92 -34.03 8.52
C SER A 132 -4.53 -33.23 7.36
N GLU A 133 -4.11 -33.54 6.14
CA GLU A 133 -4.66 -32.91 4.94
C GLU A 133 -6.18 -33.15 4.92
N SER A 134 -6.93 -32.06 5.12
CA SER A 134 -8.39 -32.10 5.22
C SER A 134 -9.07 -32.11 3.85
N GLY A 135 -8.36 -32.51 2.77
CA GLY A 135 -8.82 -32.39 1.38
C GLY A 135 -8.88 -30.92 0.87
N ARG A 136 -8.47 -29.96 1.67
CA ARG A 136 -8.39 -28.54 1.27
C ARG A 136 -6.97 -28.20 0.81
N PRO A 137 -6.82 -27.31 -0.20
CA PRO A 137 -5.51 -26.77 -0.55
C PRO A 137 -4.88 -26.06 0.65
N PRO A 138 -3.54 -26.13 0.82
CA PRO A 138 -2.87 -25.40 1.89
C PRO A 138 -2.73 -23.90 1.54
N ALA A 139 -2.73 -23.06 2.57
CA ALA A 139 -2.13 -21.75 2.44
C ALA A 139 -0.59 -21.89 2.39
N TRP A 140 0.09 -21.03 1.63
CA TRP A 140 1.56 -21.00 1.58
C TRP A 140 2.08 -19.84 2.43
N ARG A 141 2.94 -20.16 3.39
CA ARG A 141 3.53 -19.16 4.29
C ARG A 141 5.02 -18.99 4.05
N LEU A 142 5.48 -17.74 4.08
CA LEU A 142 6.91 -17.41 4.09
C LEU A 142 7.45 -17.55 5.51
N ARG A 143 8.64 -18.14 5.61
CA ARG A 143 9.42 -18.18 6.86
C ARG A 143 9.98 -16.80 7.12
N VAL A 144 9.71 -16.25 8.30
CA VAL A 144 10.32 -14.98 8.72
C VAL A 144 11.71 -15.22 9.31
N PRO A 145 12.63 -14.23 9.24
CA PRO A 145 13.96 -14.33 9.80
C PRO A 145 13.91 -14.24 11.33
N GLU A 146 15.02 -14.59 11.97
CA GLU A 146 15.31 -14.18 13.34
C GLU A 146 15.89 -12.76 13.34
N GLY A 147 15.60 -12.01 14.39
CA GLY A 147 16.06 -10.63 14.56
C GLY A 147 15.20 -9.59 13.84
N GLU A 148 15.68 -8.36 13.85
CA GLU A 148 14.94 -7.21 13.33
C GLU A 148 15.19 -6.99 11.85
N VAL A 149 14.12 -6.66 11.13
CA VAL A 149 14.17 -6.05 9.80
C VAL A 149 13.97 -4.56 9.98
N ALA A 150 15.00 -3.78 9.62
CA ALA A 150 15.01 -2.34 9.79
C ALA A 150 15.22 -1.63 8.45
N PHE A 151 14.68 -0.42 8.34
CA PHE A 151 14.90 0.48 7.21
C PHE A 151 14.76 1.94 7.63
N ASP A 152 15.27 2.84 6.81
CA ASP A 152 15.13 4.28 7.01
C ASP A 152 14.03 4.79 6.06
N ASP A 153 12.94 5.26 6.66
CA ASP A 153 11.82 5.87 5.93
C ASP A 153 12.06 7.37 5.77
N ALA A 154 11.81 7.90 4.59
CA ALA A 154 12.13 9.29 4.28
C ALA A 154 11.28 10.33 5.05
N VAL A 155 10.13 9.92 5.62
CA VAL A 155 9.22 10.78 6.40
C VAL A 155 9.21 10.40 7.87
N VAL A 156 9.12 9.11 8.17
CA VAL A 156 8.98 8.60 9.54
C VAL A 156 10.34 8.43 10.23
N GLY A 157 11.42 8.32 9.45
CA GLY A 157 12.75 8.00 9.96
C GLY A 157 12.96 6.49 10.16
N ARG A 158 13.90 6.12 11.03
CA ARG A 158 14.24 4.71 11.23
C ARG A 158 13.08 3.92 11.82
N TYR A 159 12.71 2.83 11.14
CA TYR A 159 11.72 1.87 11.60
C TYR A 159 12.30 0.46 11.62
N ALA A 160 12.03 -0.29 12.68
CA ALA A 160 12.51 -1.66 12.83
C ALA A 160 11.42 -2.55 13.44
N GLN A 161 11.36 -3.81 13.02
CA GLN A 161 10.40 -4.78 13.51
C GLN A 161 11.00 -6.18 13.57
N ASP A 162 10.84 -6.86 14.68
CA ASP A 162 11.12 -8.29 14.79
C ASP A 162 9.94 -9.07 14.22
N LEU A 163 10.09 -9.55 12.99
CA LEU A 163 9.02 -10.25 12.27
C LEU A 163 8.59 -11.55 12.97
N ALA A 164 9.52 -12.28 13.57
CA ALA A 164 9.18 -13.52 14.29
C ALA A 164 8.36 -13.24 15.54
N ARG A 165 8.70 -12.18 16.25
CA ARG A 165 7.99 -11.76 17.47
C ARG A 165 6.65 -11.09 17.16
N ASP A 166 6.61 -10.19 16.17
CA ASP A 166 5.50 -9.24 16.02
C ASP A 166 4.45 -9.67 14.98
N ILE A 167 4.82 -10.53 14.04
CA ILE A 167 3.99 -10.95 12.90
C ILE A 167 3.87 -12.48 12.79
N GLY A 168 4.98 -13.21 12.93
CA GLY A 168 5.09 -14.63 12.57
C GLY A 168 5.13 -14.85 11.06
N ASP A 169 5.16 -16.13 10.65
CA ASP A 169 5.15 -16.50 9.23
C ASP A 169 3.86 -16.06 8.54
N PHE A 170 3.98 -15.24 7.52
CA PHE A 170 2.84 -14.66 6.86
C PHE A 170 2.47 -15.36 5.54
N VAL A 171 1.20 -15.27 5.18
CA VAL A 171 0.64 -15.95 4.00
C VAL A 171 1.03 -15.19 2.73
N LEU A 172 1.45 -15.95 1.70
CA LEU A 172 1.68 -15.47 0.33
C LEU A 172 0.60 -15.93 -0.65
N LEU A 173 0.06 -17.15 -0.44
CA LEU A 173 -1.09 -17.68 -1.16
C LEU A 173 -2.06 -18.27 -0.14
N ARG A 174 -3.30 -17.83 -0.20
CA ARG A 174 -4.38 -18.27 0.69
C ARG A 174 -4.88 -19.66 0.30
N ALA A 175 -5.48 -20.39 1.23
CA ALA A 175 -6.06 -21.70 0.98
C ALA A 175 -7.26 -21.68 0.00
N ASP A 176 -7.90 -20.52 -0.16
CA ASP A 176 -8.98 -20.30 -1.13
C ASP A 176 -8.46 -19.91 -2.53
N GLY A 177 -7.12 -19.92 -2.73
CA GLY A 177 -6.49 -19.64 -4.03
C GLY A 177 -6.18 -18.16 -4.30
N PHE A 178 -6.56 -17.23 -3.42
CA PHE A 178 -6.24 -15.83 -3.60
C PHE A 178 -4.80 -15.50 -3.18
N TRP A 179 -4.15 -14.69 -4.00
CA TRP A 179 -2.82 -14.15 -3.70
C TRP A 179 -2.89 -13.16 -2.54
N ALA A 180 -1.92 -13.20 -1.65
CA ALA A 180 -1.83 -12.25 -0.57
C ALA A 180 -1.17 -10.95 -1.05
N TYR A 181 -1.63 -9.82 -0.51
CA TYR A 181 -1.13 -8.48 -0.79
C TYR A 181 0.40 -8.38 -0.78
N GLN A 182 1.06 -8.98 0.22
CA GLN A 182 2.51 -8.88 0.38
C GLN A 182 3.28 -9.46 -0.82
N LEU A 183 2.81 -10.58 -1.38
CA LEU A 183 3.47 -11.19 -2.56
C LEU A 183 3.21 -10.35 -3.81
N ALA A 184 1.96 -9.97 -4.03
CA ALA A 184 1.56 -9.26 -5.23
C ALA A 184 2.28 -7.91 -5.36
N VAL A 185 2.26 -7.09 -4.30
CA VAL A 185 2.90 -5.77 -4.35
C VAL A 185 4.41 -5.85 -4.56
N VAL A 186 5.09 -6.81 -3.92
CA VAL A 186 6.55 -6.97 -4.09
C VAL A 186 6.90 -7.47 -5.49
N ALA A 187 6.16 -8.45 -6.00
CA ALA A 187 6.40 -8.98 -7.35
C ALA A 187 6.13 -7.92 -8.43
N ASP A 188 5.07 -7.12 -8.26
CA ASP A 188 4.72 -6.07 -9.21
C ASP A 188 5.69 -4.88 -9.16
N ASP A 189 6.04 -4.41 -7.96
CA ASP A 189 7.00 -3.31 -7.81
C ASP A 189 8.36 -3.71 -8.43
N ALA A 190 8.79 -4.96 -8.24
CA ALA A 190 10.02 -5.47 -8.87
C ALA A 190 9.89 -5.56 -10.40
N ALA A 191 8.79 -6.10 -10.92
CA ALA A 191 8.57 -6.27 -12.36
C ALA A 191 8.43 -4.92 -13.09
N GLN A 192 7.83 -3.91 -12.44
CA GLN A 192 7.71 -2.56 -12.97
C GLN A 192 8.97 -1.71 -12.78
N GLY A 193 9.97 -2.22 -12.05
CA GLY A 193 11.21 -1.50 -11.73
C GLY A 193 10.98 -0.31 -10.79
N VAL A 194 9.99 -0.40 -9.90
CA VAL A 194 9.69 0.66 -8.92
C VAL A 194 10.88 0.87 -7.99
N THR A 195 11.34 2.11 -7.91
CA THR A 195 12.48 2.51 -7.09
C THR A 195 12.06 3.28 -5.84
N HIS A 196 10.87 3.89 -5.85
CA HIS A 196 10.35 4.71 -4.76
C HIS A 196 8.88 4.39 -4.47
N VAL A 197 8.58 4.18 -3.20
CA VAL A 197 7.24 3.82 -2.70
C VAL A 197 6.78 4.89 -1.74
N VAL A 198 6.01 5.85 -2.25
CA VAL A 198 5.31 6.86 -1.45
C VAL A 198 3.88 6.38 -1.22
N ARG A 199 3.48 6.22 0.06
CA ARG A 199 2.18 5.65 0.44
C ARG A 199 1.74 6.05 1.84
N GLY A 200 0.51 5.74 2.24
CA GLY A 200 0.01 6.05 3.58
C GLY A 200 0.71 5.28 4.70
N GLN A 201 0.88 5.90 5.85
CA GLN A 201 1.56 5.34 7.04
C GLN A 201 0.85 4.11 7.63
N ASP A 202 -0.40 3.86 7.29
CA ASP A 202 -1.11 2.62 7.66
C ASP A 202 -0.45 1.35 7.10
N LEU A 203 0.37 1.50 6.06
CA LEU A 203 1.15 0.41 5.49
C LEU A 203 2.58 0.30 6.03
N LEU A 204 2.98 1.17 6.98
CA LEU A 204 4.31 1.15 7.57
C LEU A 204 4.66 -0.22 8.17
N VAL A 205 3.73 -0.81 8.93
CA VAL A 205 3.90 -2.15 9.54
C VAL A 205 3.98 -3.29 8.51
N SER A 206 3.62 -3.05 7.26
CA SER A 206 3.77 -4.02 6.16
C SER A 206 5.16 -3.99 5.52
N THR A 207 5.88 -2.87 5.65
CA THR A 207 7.15 -2.64 4.96
C THR A 207 8.24 -3.65 5.34
N PRO A 208 8.48 -3.99 6.62
CA PRO A 208 9.49 -5.00 6.96
C PRO A 208 9.20 -6.38 6.36
N ARG A 209 7.90 -6.78 6.24
CA ARG A 209 7.52 -8.03 5.55
C ARG A 209 7.86 -7.98 4.07
N GLN A 210 7.64 -6.83 3.43
CA GLN A 210 7.94 -6.63 2.01
C GLN A 210 9.44 -6.61 1.77
N ILE A 211 10.22 -5.93 2.61
CA ILE A 211 11.69 -5.93 2.56
C ILE A 211 12.25 -7.35 2.72
N TRP A 212 11.74 -8.11 3.69
CA TRP A 212 12.13 -9.50 3.84
C TRP A 212 11.79 -10.35 2.61
N LEU A 213 10.62 -10.16 2.03
CA LEU A 213 10.20 -10.86 0.82
C LEU A 213 11.05 -10.46 -0.40
N GLN A 214 11.39 -9.17 -0.54
CA GLN A 214 12.31 -8.69 -1.57
C GLN A 214 13.68 -9.37 -1.46
N HIS A 215 14.21 -9.46 -0.24
CA HIS A 215 15.44 -10.18 0.04
C HIS A 215 15.34 -11.66 -0.36
N CYS A 216 14.26 -12.36 0.04
CA CYS A 216 14.02 -13.75 -0.31
C CYS A 216 13.89 -13.99 -1.83
N LEU A 217 13.37 -13.05 -2.57
CA LEU A 217 13.21 -13.08 -4.02
C LEU A 217 14.47 -12.58 -4.76
N ASN A 218 15.45 -12.04 -4.04
CA ASN A 218 16.64 -11.40 -4.60
C ASN A 218 16.25 -10.32 -5.64
N VAL A 219 15.36 -9.41 -5.22
CA VAL A 219 14.94 -8.22 -6.00
C VAL A 219 15.32 -6.95 -5.24
N PRO A 220 15.50 -5.81 -5.93
CA PRO A 220 15.84 -4.55 -5.27
C PRO A 220 14.79 -4.11 -4.25
N THR A 221 15.24 -3.48 -3.17
CA THR A 221 14.38 -2.82 -2.19
C THR A 221 14.21 -1.37 -2.59
N PRO A 222 12.97 -0.88 -2.81
CA PRO A 222 12.70 0.53 -3.08
C PRO A 222 13.03 1.41 -1.86
N GLN A 223 13.19 2.70 -2.09
CA GLN A 223 13.11 3.70 -1.03
C GLN A 223 11.65 3.90 -0.61
N TYR A 224 11.42 4.05 0.70
CA TYR A 224 10.08 4.19 1.26
C TYR A 224 9.85 5.57 1.87
N ALA A 225 8.65 6.09 1.67
CA ALA A 225 8.15 7.29 2.33
C ALA A 225 6.69 7.06 2.76
N HIS A 226 6.44 7.06 4.07
CA HIS A 226 5.11 6.85 4.62
C HIS A 226 4.49 8.18 5.03
N LEU A 227 3.47 8.56 4.27
CA LEU A 227 2.74 9.82 4.41
C LEU A 227 1.86 9.84 5.66
N PRO A 228 1.58 11.02 6.23
CA PRO A 228 0.73 11.16 7.40
C PRO A 228 -0.67 10.59 7.13
N LEU A 229 -1.28 10.05 8.17
CA LEU A 229 -2.69 9.64 8.11
C LEU A 229 -3.57 10.86 8.33
N LEU A 230 -4.55 11.06 7.46
CA LEU A 230 -5.60 12.03 7.72
C LEU A 230 -6.59 11.44 8.74
N VAL A 231 -6.81 12.18 9.81
CA VAL A 231 -7.72 11.79 10.90
C VAL A 231 -8.75 12.89 11.16
N ASN A 232 -9.93 12.50 11.62
CA ASN A 232 -10.93 13.44 12.08
C ASN A 232 -10.58 14.01 13.48
N ARG A 233 -11.42 14.93 14.02
CA ARG A 233 -11.27 15.50 15.38
C ARG A 233 -11.22 14.46 16.49
N HIS A 234 -11.75 13.25 16.26
CA HIS A 234 -11.72 12.13 17.20
C HIS A 234 -10.50 11.23 17.01
N ARG A 235 -9.51 11.63 16.20
CA ARG A 235 -8.33 10.85 15.82
C ARG A 235 -8.63 9.54 15.09
N GLN A 236 -9.82 9.41 14.49
CA GLN A 236 -10.18 8.27 13.67
C GLN A 236 -9.70 8.52 12.23
N LYS A 237 -9.04 7.53 11.65
CA LYS A 237 -8.55 7.61 10.26
C LYS A 237 -9.70 7.81 9.28
N TRP A 238 -9.56 8.75 8.36
CA TRP A 238 -10.41 8.81 7.18
C TRP A 238 -10.14 7.61 6.26
N SER A 239 -11.10 6.73 6.17
CA SER A 239 -11.02 5.52 5.35
C SER A 239 -12.41 5.18 4.79
N LYS A 240 -12.45 4.26 3.82
CA LYS A 240 -13.72 3.74 3.29
C LYS A 240 -14.57 3.09 4.40
N GLN A 241 -13.96 2.52 5.43
CA GLN A 241 -14.65 1.90 6.57
C GLN A 241 -15.25 2.94 7.53
N THR A 242 -14.68 4.14 7.59
CA THR A 242 -15.18 5.27 8.41
C THR A 242 -16.04 6.23 7.60
N LEU A 243 -16.62 5.77 6.47
CA LEU A 243 -17.49 6.55 5.59
C LEU A 243 -16.87 7.86 5.09
N ALA A 244 -15.56 7.86 4.83
CA ALA A 244 -14.92 9.02 4.21
C ALA A 244 -15.66 9.39 2.91
N PRO A 245 -16.13 10.63 2.75
CA PRO A 245 -16.88 11.03 1.56
C PRO A 245 -16.01 10.87 0.31
N ALA A 246 -16.68 10.50 -0.80
CA ALA A 246 -16.04 10.49 -2.10
C ALA A 246 -15.59 11.90 -2.49
N LEU A 247 -14.55 11.99 -3.34
CA LEU A 247 -14.08 13.26 -3.85
C LEU A 247 -15.16 13.94 -4.70
N ASP A 248 -15.47 15.18 -4.37
CA ASP A 248 -16.38 16.01 -5.14
C ASP A 248 -15.61 16.64 -6.33
N LEU A 249 -15.91 16.19 -7.54
CA LEU A 249 -15.26 16.66 -8.75
C LEU A 249 -15.55 18.12 -9.09
N SER A 250 -16.57 18.74 -8.51
CA SER A 250 -16.83 20.18 -8.65
C SER A 250 -15.87 21.05 -7.83
N ARG A 251 -15.14 20.46 -6.87
CA ARG A 251 -14.24 21.11 -5.94
C ARG A 251 -12.76 20.69 -6.11
N ARG A 252 -12.39 20.24 -7.29
CA ARG A 252 -11.05 19.64 -7.57
C ARG A 252 -9.90 20.53 -7.12
N GLU A 253 -9.94 21.81 -7.51
CA GLU A 253 -8.88 22.78 -7.21
C GLU A 253 -8.81 23.04 -5.69
N ALA A 254 -9.95 23.20 -5.04
CA ALA A 254 -10.02 23.38 -3.58
C ALA A 254 -9.47 22.16 -2.83
N LEU A 255 -9.82 20.94 -3.29
CA LEU A 255 -9.32 19.70 -2.71
C LEU A 255 -7.80 19.51 -2.93
N LEU A 256 -7.27 19.86 -4.11
CA LEU A 256 -5.81 19.85 -4.36
C LEU A 256 -5.09 20.85 -3.45
N ARG A 257 -5.58 22.08 -3.30
CA ARG A 257 -5.02 23.06 -2.37
C ARG A 257 -5.06 22.54 -0.93
N GLN A 258 -6.16 21.93 -0.54
CA GLN A 258 -6.33 21.35 0.79
C GLN A 258 -5.31 20.23 1.07
N VAL A 259 -5.16 19.25 0.18
CA VAL A 259 -4.18 18.16 0.39
C VAL A 259 -2.75 18.67 0.28
N SER A 260 -2.47 19.69 -0.53
CA SER A 260 -1.17 20.36 -0.58
C SER A 260 -0.80 20.98 0.77
N SER A 261 -1.74 21.61 1.46
CA SER A 261 -1.49 22.17 2.80
C SER A 261 -1.21 21.08 3.83
N TYR A 262 -1.84 19.93 3.73
CA TYR A 262 -1.55 18.77 4.62
C TYR A 262 -0.17 18.16 4.40
N LEU A 263 0.42 18.40 3.24
CA LEU A 263 1.79 17.97 2.88
C LEU A 263 2.84 19.05 3.13
N ASN A 264 2.46 20.17 3.78
CA ASN A 264 3.32 21.34 4.03
C ASN A 264 3.91 21.99 2.76
N LEU A 265 3.20 21.90 1.62
CA LEU A 265 3.56 22.73 0.47
C LEU A 265 3.28 24.22 0.79
N PRO A 266 4.01 25.17 0.15
CA PRO A 266 3.72 26.57 0.30
C PRO A 266 2.28 26.91 -0.14
N PRO A 267 1.76 28.13 0.09
CA PRO A 267 0.46 28.53 -0.44
C PRO A 267 0.40 28.36 -1.96
N ALA A 268 -0.62 27.65 -2.44
CA ALA A 268 -0.79 27.41 -3.87
C ALA A 268 -1.21 28.68 -4.61
N PRO A 269 -0.75 28.88 -5.86
CA PRO A 269 -1.15 30.02 -6.68
C PRO A 269 -2.64 29.98 -7.01
N ASP A 270 -3.20 31.13 -7.34
CA ASP A 270 -4.58 31.22 -7.81
C ASP A 270 -4.66 30.83 -9.30
N VAL A 271 -4.93 29.57 -9.57
CA VAL A 271 -5.05 28.99 -10.91
C VAL A 271 -6.31 28.16 -11.00
N ASP A 272 -6.92 28.12 -12.19
CA ASP A 272 -8.23 27.51 -12.43
C ASP A 272 -8.15 26.06 -12.95
N LYS A 273 -6.95 25.56 -13.24
CA LYS A 273 -6.79 24.21 -13.80
C LYS A 273 -6.12 23.29 -12.78
N PRO A 274 -6.70 22.12 -12.51
CA PRO A 274 -6.09 21.13 -11.64
C PRO A 274 -4.65 20.77 -12.04
N LYS A 275 -4.38 20.66 -13.35
CA LYS A 275 -3.05 20.34 -13.88
C LYS A 275 -1.99 21.37 -13.45
N ASP A 276 -2.32 22.66 -13.48
CA ASP A 276 -1.39 23.72 -13.09
C ASP A 276 -1.04 23.63 -11.59
N LEU A 277 -1.99 23.16 -10.74
CA LEU A 277 -1.74 22.88 -9.33
C LEU A 277 -0.84 21.67 -9.13
N LEU A 278 -0.98 20.62 -9.97
CA LEU A 278 -0.11 19.46 -9.93
C LEU A 278 1.32 19.83 -10.34
N ASP A 279 1.48 20.61 -11.40
CA ASP A 279 2.79 21.07 -11.88
C ASP A 279 3.46 21.99 -10.84
N TRP A 280 2.67 22.89 -10.24
CA TRP A 280 3.14 23.72 -9.12
C TRP A 280 3.54 22.85 -7.92
N ALA A 281 2.75 21.85 -7.56
CA ALA A 281 3.08 20.94 -6.47
C ALA A 281 4.38 20.20 -6.72
N ALA A 282 4.61 19.70 -7.92
CA ALA A 282 5.85 19.04 -8.31
C ALA A 282 7.06 20.00 -8.25
N ALA A 283 6.90 21.24 -8.71
CA ALA A 283 7.96 22.26 -8.68
C ALA A 283 8.33 22.72 -7.26
N ASN A 284 7.40 22.62 -6.31
CA ASN A 284 7.60 23.03 -4.91
C ASN A 284 7.73 21.85 -3.96
N TRP A 285 7.79 20.62 -4.48
CA TRP A 285 7.81 19.40 -3.68
C TRP A 285 9.08 19.29 -2.85
N ARG A 286 8.90 18.97 -1.58
CA ARG A 286 9.98 18.77 -0.62
C ARG A 286 9.58 17.64 0.32
N LEU A 287 10.03 16.43 0.03
CA LEU A 287 9.70 15.23 0.82
C LEU A 287 10.15 15.36 2.29
N ASP A 288 11.28 16.05 2.52
CA ASP A 288 11.81 16.34 3.86
C ASP A 288 10.93 17.32 4.68
N LYS A 289 9.94 17.96 4.07
CA LYS A 289 8.96 18.84 4.73
C LYS A 289 7.63 18.18 5.01
N VAL A 290 7.40 16.99 4.47
CA VAL A 290 6.16 16.24 4.73
C VAL A 290 6.07 15.90 6.22
N PRO A 291 4.95 16.22 6.90
CA PRO A 291 4.83 15.97 8.33
C PRO A 291 4.76 14.47 8.62
N GLY A 292 5.45 14.01 9.66
CA GLY A 292 5.29 12.65 10.18
C GLY A 292 4.02 12.50 11.03
N GLY A 293 3.50 11.27 11.13
CA GLY A 293 2.39 10.94 12.02
C GLY A 293 1.00 11.16 11.44
N ALA A 294 0.11 11.79 12.22
CA ALA A 294 -1.27 12.02 11.82
C ALA A 294 -1.57 13.50 11.67
N VAL A 295 -2.23 13.89 10.59
CA VAL A 295 -2.73 15.24 10.36
C VAL A 295 -4.24 15.26 10.64
N CYS A 296 -4.65 16.10 11.60
CA CYS A 296 -6.06 16.33 11.89
C CYS A 296 -6.64 17.27 10.83
N THR A 297 -7.66 16.81 10.14
CA THR A 297 -8.40 17.65 9.21
C THR A 297 -9.51 18.35 9.97
N GLU A 298 -9.52 19.68 10.00
CA GLU A 298 -10.66 20.44 10.50
C GLU A 298 -11.87 20.17 9.63
N GLY A 299 -12.97 19.79 10.28
CA GLY A 299 -14.28 19.46 9.80
C GLY A 299 -14.64 19.77 8.34
N ALA A 300 -14.80 18.74 7.54
CA ALA A 300 -15.97 18.71 6.66
C ALA A 300 -17.14 18.24 7.57
N GLU A 301 -17.74 19.15 8.28
CA GLU A 301 -19.05 18.91 8.89
C GLU A 301 -20.04 18.71 7.76
N THR A 302 -20.43 17.46 7.52
CA THR A 302 -21.76 17.23 6.98
C THR A 302 -22.73 17.55 8.11
N ASP A 303 -23.23 18.78 8.15
CA ASP A 303 -24.49 19.09 8.79
C ASP A 303 -25.58 18.32 8.03
N GLU A 304 -25.77 17.08 8.40
CA GLU A 304 -26.99 16.30 8.12
C GLU A 304 -27.11 15.21 9.18
N ALA A 305 -27.63 15.63 10.33
CA ALA A 305 -28.28 14.74 11.27
C ALA A 305 -29.47 15.49 11.90
N VAL A 306 -30.58 15.46 11.23
CA VAL A 306 -31.91 15.52 11.84
C VAL A 306 -32.75 14.38 11.27
#